data_59e487a91dcc859a4f697a70d89bd136
#
_entry.id   59e487a91dcc859a4f697a70d89bd136
#
_cell.length_a   1.000
_cell.length_b   1.000
_cell.length_c   1.000
_cell.angle_alpha   90.00
_cell.angle_beta   90.00
_cell.angle_gamma   90.00
#
_symmetry.space_group_name_H-M   'P 1'
#
loop_
_entity.id
_entity.type
_entity.pdbx_description
1 polymer ?
#
loop_
_entity_poly.entity_id
_entity_poly.type
_entity_poly.pdbx_seq_one_letter_code
_entity_poly.pdbx_strand_id
1 'polypeptide(L)'
;MGVPCLSLFAGRPDQSVPVIVSRMNNVKLAAIDIGSNAARLLIAEVSEDDQGVVRFNKLNLIRVPLRLGLDVFDSKIISAPRIQMMLQTMKAFRHLCNAYEIKHIKACATSAMRDASNADEIIRKVRMETGILIEVISGDFEANLIYENHVAENMDKDHSYLYIDVGGGSTELSFFSNGILTFKKSFNIGTIRLLKNSVMDSDWDEMKETIRAVTKGHKQVVAIGSGGNINKVFSLSKKKDGKPLPIDLLRDYYKELSSVSLQERINKYALREDRADVIVHALLVYINVMRWSGAEEIYVPKIGLADGLIRHLWEEVKG
;
A
#
# COMPACT_ATOMS: atom_id res chain seq x y z
N MET A 1 11.90 83.99 1.95
CA MET A 1 13.16 83.99 2.66
C MET A 1 13.08 83.03 3.83
N GLY A 2 13.74 81.97 3.83
CA GLY A 2 13.69 80.96 4.90
C GLY A 2 13.80 79.60 4.33
N VAL A 3 15.02 79.09 4.30
CA VAL A 3 15.36 77.76 3.83
C VAL A 3 15.10 76.74 4.98
N PRO A 4 14.46 75.61 4.79
CA PRO A 4 14.33 74.60 5.82
C PRO A 4 15.50 73.66 5.81
N CYS A 5 15.87 73.24 6.99
CA CYS A 5 16.91 72.35 7.40
C CYS A 5 16.66 70.92 6.96
N LEU A 6 17.65 70.27 6.32
CA LEU A 6 17.67 68.85 6.06
C LEU A 6 17.99 68.10 7.36
N SER A 7 17.11 67.19 7.77
CA SER A 7 17.39 66.18 8.78
C SER A 7 17.84 64.87 8.09
N LEU A 8 19.06 64.44 8.36
CA LEU A 8 19.66 63.18 7.98
C LEU A 8 18.94 62.02 8.69
N PHE A 9 18.31 61.14 7.92
CA PHE A 9 17.95 59.79 8.38
C PHE A 9 19.14 58.87 8.23
N ALA A 10 19.76 58.52 9.33
CA ALA A 10 20.75 57.47 9.40
C ALA A 10 20.03 56.11 9.26
N GLY A 11 20.25 55.43 8.15
CA GLY A 11 19.78 54.06 7.92
C GLY A 11 20.43 53.09 8.93
N ARG A 12 19.60 52.34 9.62
CA ARG A 12 20.06 51.20 10.41
C ARG A 12 20.56 50.10 9.46
N PRO A 13 21.67 49.41 9.78
CA PRO A 13 22.12 48.29 8.98
C PRO A 13 21.09 47.16 9.08
N ASP A 14 20.69 46.64 7.93
CA ASP A 14 19.87 45.49 7.72
C ASP A 14 20.56 44.28 8.41
N GLN A 15 19.97 43.83 9.54
CA GLN A 15 20.32 42.56 10.15
C GLN A 15 19.60 41.47 9.33
N SER A 16 20.21 41.09 8.20
CA SER A 16 19.87 39.87 7.50
C SER A 16 20.10 38.71 8.46
N VAL A 17 18.99 38.22 9.04
CA VAL A 17 18.98 36.95 9.76
C VAL A 17 19.47 35.89 8.77
N PRO A 18 20.57 35.18 9.05
CA PRO A 18 20.99 34.10 8.17
C PRO A 18 19.90 33.09 8.17
N VAL A 19 19.26 32.88 7.01
CA VAL A 19 18.43 31.69 6.77
C VAL A 19 19.40 30.51 6.83
N ILE A 20 19.45 29.85 7.97
CA ILE A 20 20.13 28.58 8.12
C ILE A 20 19.34 27.61 7.24
N VAL A 21 19.75 27.49 5.99
CA VAL A 21 19.32 26.37 5.14
C VAL A 21 20.02 25.15 5.73
N SER A 22 19.33 24.45 6.64
CA SER A 22 19.79 23.17 7.13
C SER A 22 20.03 22.29 5.91
N ARG A 23 21.21 21.66 5.82
CA ARG A 23 21.52 20.69 4.76
C ARG A 23 20.66 19.48 5.01
N MET A 24 19.42 19.47 4.49
CA MET A 24 18.64 18.26 4.40
C MET A 24 19.37 17.31 3.44
N ASN A 25 19.83 16.19 3.94
CA ASN A 25 20.31 15.10 3.10
C ASN A 25 19.09 14.45 2.43
N ASN A 26 18.71 14.97 1.26
CA ASN A 26 17.61 14.41 0.49
C ASN A 26 18.10 13.20 -0.31
N VAL A 27 17.53 12.03 -0.03
CA VAL A 27 17.82 10.79 -0.74
C VAL A 27 16.58 10.36 -1.51
N LYS A 28 16.74 10.09 -2.81
CA LYS A 28 15.66 9.54 -3.61
C LYS A 28 15.75 8.02 -3.60
N LEU A 29 14.66 7.37 -3.24
CA LEU A 29 14.51 5.91 -3.12
C LEU A 29 13.41 5.41 -4.04
N ALA A 30 13.51 4.16 -4.49
CA ALA A 30 12.46 3.49 -5.23
C ALA A 30 12.08 2.15 -4.60
N ALA A 31 10.78 1.93 -4.47
CA ALA A 31 10.22 0.64 -4.09
C ALA A 31 9.37 0.06 -5.22
N ILE A 32 9.60 -1.21 -5.53
CA ILE A 32 8.80 -1.96 -6.50
C ILE A 32 8.06 -3.06 -5.76
N ASP A 33 6.73 -2.98 -5.79
CA ASP A 33 5.81 -3.98 -5.23
C ASP A 33 5.19 -4.78 -6.39
N ILE A 34 5.46 -6.08 -6.45
CA ILE A 34 4.93 -6.99 -7.46
C ILE A 34 3.88 -7.90 -6.82
N GLY A 35 2.65 -7.40 -6.82
CA GLY A 35 1.51 -8.16 -6.31
C GLY A 35 0.86 -9.07 -7.37
N SER A 36 -0.07 -9.91 -6.94
CA SER A 36 -0.80 -10.84 -7.82
C SER A 36 -1.65 -10.15 -8.88
N ASN A 37 -2.13 -8.91 -8.63
CA ASN A 37 -2.94 -8.15 -9.60
C ASN A 37 -2.13 -7.10 -10.36
N ALA A 38 -1.17 -6.45 -9.72
CA ALA A 38 -0.43 -5.36 -10.36
C ALA A 38 0.98 -5.22 -9.77
N ALA A 39 1.90 -4.72 -10.59
CA ALA A 39 3.15 -4.15 -10.10
C ALA A 39 3.00 -2.65 -9.87
N ARG A 40 3.68 -2.14 -8.84
CA ARG A 40 3.76 -0.71 -8.52
C ARG A 40 5.21 -0.30 -8.38
N LEU A 41 5.52 0.89 -8.90
CA LEU A 41 6.77 1.60 -8.62
C LEU A 41 6.41 2.86 -7.83
N LEU A 42 6.91 2.95 -6.60
CA LEU A 42 6.88 4.17 -5.81
C LEU A 42 8.27 4.80 -5.81
N ILE A 43 8.35 6.04 -6.24
CA ILE A 43 9.54 6.88 -6.11
C ILE A 43 9.26 7.91 -5.03
N ALA A 44 10.11 7.97 -4.03
CA ALA A 44 10.00 8.91 -2.92
C ALA A 44 11.31 9.62 -2.66
N GLU A 45 11.22 10.87 -2.23
CA GLU A 45 12.31 11.63 -1.65
C GLU A 45 12.20 11.54 -0.13
N VAL A 46 13.27 11.11 0.51
CA VAL A 46 13.35 11.02 1.96
C VAL A 46 14.34 12.07 2.45
N SER A 47 13.92 12.85 3.43
CA SER A 47 14.74 13.86 4.06
C SER A 47 14.71 13.68 5.58
N GLU A 48 15.85 13.90 6.22
CA GLU A 48 15.98 13.96 7.67
C GLU A 48 16.47 15.36 8.07
N ASP A 49 15.77 15.97 9.02
CA ASP A 49 16.19 17.27 9.54
C ASP A 49 17.18 17.15 10.71
N ASP A 50 17.74 18.27 11.14
CA ASP A 50 18.75 18.33 12.21
C ASP A 50 18.23 17.81 13.57
N GLN A 51 16.91 17.61 13.71
CA GLN A 51 16.27 17.05 14.90
C GLN A 51 16.00 15.55 14.76
N GLY A 52 16.40 14.93 13.63
CA GLY A 52 16.18 13.52 13.33
C GLY A 52 14.76 13.20 12.85
N VAL A 53 13.96 14.21 12.49
CA VAL A 53 12.61 13.98 11.96
C VAL A 53 12.69 13.60 10.49
N VAL A 54 12.28 12.38 10.18
CA VAL A 54 12.28 11.82 8.82
C VAL A 54 10.97 12.14 8.11
N ARG A 55 11.07 12.70 6.91
CA ARG A 55 9.91 13.01 6.05
C ARG A 55 10.00 12.22 4.74
N PHE A 56 8.88 11.61 4.36
CA PHE A 56 8.74 10.84 3.14
C PHE A 56 7.82 11.58 2.17
N ASN A 57 8.39 12.10 1.08
CA ASN A 57 7.67 12.80 0.04
C ASN A 57 7.52 11.91 -1.20
N LYS A 58 6.28 11.51 -1.55
CA LYS A 58 6.01 10.72 -2.76
C LYS A 58 6.18 11.59 -4.00
N LEU A 59 7.16 11.26 -4.84
CA LEU A 59 7.39 11.95 -6.11
C LEU A 59 6.55 11.34 -7.22
N ASN A 60 6.44 10.00 -7.28
CA ASN A 60 5.67 9.31 -8.32
C ASN A 60 5.20 7.95 -7.84
N LEU A 61 4.00 7.55 -8.28
CA LEU A 61 3.44 6.22 -8.06
C LEU A 61 2.84 5.68 -9.36
N ILE A 62 3.49 4.68 -9.94
CA ILE A 62 3.08 4.07 -11.21
C ILE A 62 2.57 2.67 -10.94
N ARG A 63 1.44 2.32 -11.53
CA ARG A 63 0.81 1.01 -11.40
C ARG A 63 0.57 0.37 -12.76
N VAL A 64 1.07 -0.85 -12.95
CA VAL A 64 0.88 -1.67 -14.16
C VAL A 64 0.12 -2.95 -13.80
N PRO A 65 -1.02 -3.27 -14.45
CA PRO A 65 -1.84 -4.43 -14.13
C PRO A 65 -1.28 -5.71 -14.75
N LEU A 66 -0.30 -6.35 -14.11
CA LEU A 66 0.32 -7.59 -14.58
C LEU A 66 -0.62 -8.81 -14.50
N ARG A 67 -1.50 -8.83 -13.49
CA ARG A 67 -2.49 -9.88 -13.25
C ARG A 67 -1.90 -11.30 -13.17
N LEU A 68 -0.72 -11.45 -12.58
CA LEU A 68 0.01 -12.71 -12.46
C LEU A 68 -0.83 -13.82 -11.79
N GLY A 69 -1.66 -13.44 -10.83
CA GLY A 69 -2.52 -14.37 -10.11
C GLY A 69 -3.56 -15.07 -10.98
N LEU A 70 -3.97 -14.50 -12.13
CA LEU A 70 -4.91 -15.17 -13.03
C LEU A 70 -4.36 -16.48 -13.61
N ASP A 71 -3.05 -16.55 -13.78
CA ASP A 71 -2.38 -17.75 -14.25
C ASP A 71 -2.02 -18.67 -13.06
N VAL A 72 -1.36 -18.10 -12.05
CA VAL A 72 -0.73 -18.86 -10.97
C VAL A 72 -1.73 -19.58 -10.07
N PHE A 73 -2.86 -18.96 -9.75
CA PHE A 73 -3.84 -19.59 -8.85
C PHE A 73 -4.65 -20.70 -9.53
N ASP A 74 -4.44 -20.88 -10.82
CA ASP A 74 -5.03 -21.93 -11.64
C ASP A 74 -3.98 -23.00 -12.00
N SER A 75 -2.90 -22.57 -12.69
CA SER A 75 -1.92 -23.47 -13.31
C SER A 75 -0.60 -23.59 -12.55
N LYS A 76 -0.36 -22.79 -11.52
CA LYS A 76 0.93 -22.67 -10.80
C LYS A 76 2.10 -22.18 -11.66
N ILE A 77 1.83 -21.67 -12.87
CA ILE A 77 2.84 -21.20 -13.82
C ILE A 77 2.42 -19.84 -14.36
N ILE A 78 3.35 -18.90 -14.40
CA ILE A 78 3.14 -17.61 -15.10
C ILE A 78 3.36 -17.84 -16.59
N SER A 79 2.37 -17.50 -17.41
CA SER A 79 2.40 -17.67 -18.87
C SER A 79 3.42 -16.78 -19.56
N ALA A 80 3.90 -17.21 -20.73
CA ALA A 80 4.87 -16.47 -21.52
C ALA A 80 4.44 -15.03 -21.85
N PRO A 81 3.17 -14.73 -22.21
CA PRO A 81 2.71 -13.35 -22.42
C PRO A 81 2.84 -12.48 -21.17
N ARG A 82 2.53 -13.03 -19.97
CA ARG A 82 2.67 -12.27 -18.71
C ARG A 82 4.11 -12.08 -18.28
N ILE A 83 4.97 -13.07 -18.52
CA ILE A 83 6.42 -12.94 -18.34
C ILE A 83 6.94 -11.80 -19.20
N GLN A 84 6.57 -11.75 -20.47
CA GLN A 84 6.98 -10.69 -21.38
C GLN A 84 6.47 -9.31 -20.90
N MET A 85 5.21 -9.23 -20.48
CA MET A 85 4.65 -7.99 -19.93
C MET A 85 5.40 -7.55 -18.66
N MET A 86 5.74 -8.48 -17.77
CA MET A 86 6.52 -8.21 -16.56
C MET A 86 7.93 -7.68 -16.91
N LEU A 87 8.62 -8.30 -17.85
CA LEU A 87 9.94 -7.86 -18.31
C LEU A 87 9.90 -6.43 -18.87
N GLN A 88 8.93 -6.12 -19.74
CA GLN A 88 8.76 -4.76 -20.26
C GLN A 88 8.44 -3.75 -19.17
N THR A 89 7.62 -4.15 -18.20
CA THR A 89 7.30 -3.31 -17.03
C THR A 89 8.55 -3.02 -16.19
N MET A 90 9.37 -4.04 -15.91
CA MET A 90 10.60 -3.84 -15.14
C MET A 90 11.63 -2.98 -15.88
N LYS A 91 11.74 -3.11 -17.22
CA LYS A 91 12.56 -2.21 -18.06
C LYS A 91 12.07 -0.76 -17.95
N ALA A 92 10.76 -0.54 -18.09
CA ALA A 92 10.18 0.80 -17.93
C ALA A 92 10.45 1.38 -16.53
N PHE A 93 10.31 0.58 -15.48
CA PHE A 93 10.62 0.99 -14.11
C PHE A 93 12.09 1.33 -13.94
N ARG A 94 13.01 0.55 -14.53
CA ARG A 94 14.45 0.86 -14.53
C ARG A 94 14.74 2.19 -15.21
N HIS A 95 14.14 2.46 -16.38
CA HIS A 95 14.32 3.74 -17.08
C HIS A 95 13.81 4.93 -16.27
N LEU A 96 12.67 4.76 -15.57
CA LEU A 96 12.17 5.79 -14.67
C LEU A 96 13.11 6.01 -13.48
N CYS A 97 13.61 4.95 -12.86
CA CYS A 97 14.59 5.07 -11.78
C CYS A 97 15.84 5.81 -12.24
N ASN A 98 16.33 5.53 -13.47
CA ASN A 98 17.47 6.24 -14.03
C ASN A 98 17.16 7.73 -14.28
N ALA A 99 15.98 8.06 -14.80
CA ALA A 99 15.55 9.45 -15.04
C ALA A 99 15.42 10.28 -13.75
N TYR A 100 15.08 9.62 -12.62
CA TYR A 100 15.04 10.24 -11.30
C TYR A 100 16.38 10.18 -10.55
N GLU A 101 17.43 9.58 -11.18
CA GLU A 101 18.76 9.38 -10.58
C GLU A 101 18.73 8.53 -9.28
N ILE A 102 17.84 7.52 -9.26
CA ILE A 102 17.69 6.63 -8.11
C ILE A 102 18.87 5.67 -8.03
N LYS A 103 19.54 5.66 -6.87
CA LYS A 103 20.66 4.74 -6.59
C LYS A 103 20.21 3.48 -5.84
N HIS A 104 19.19 3.59 -5.01
CA HIS A 104 18.72 2.51 -4.14
C HIS A 104 17.30 2.10 -4.53
N ILE A 105 17.16 0.83 -4.92
CA ILE A 105 15.90 0.23 -5.35
C ILE A 105 15.67 -1.04 -4.54
N LYS A 106 14.51 -1.14 -3.87
CA LYS A 106 14.01 -2.37 -3.24
C LYS A 106 12.86 -2.91 -4.07
N ALA A 107 12.94 -4.16 -4.51
CA ALA A 107 11.88 -4.79 -5.29
C ALA A 107 11.45 -6.08 -4.61
N CYS A 108 10.17 -6.16 -4.25
CA CYS A 108 9.58 -7.33 -3.61
C CYS A 108 8.43 -7.88 -4.44
N ALA A 109 8.27 -9.20 -4.40
CA ALA A 109 7.16 -9.92 -5.00
C ALA A 109 6.44 -10.77 -3.94
N THR A 110 5.11 -10.85 -4.07
CA THR A 110 4.23 -11.46 -3.07
C THR A 110 3.59 -12.77 -3.57
N SER A 111 2.38 -13.07 -3.16
CA SER A 111 1.71 -14.37 -3.27
C SER A 111 1.76 -15.01 -4.67
N ALA A 112 1.57 -14.29 -5.77
CA ALA A 112 1.64 -14.91 -7.10
C ALA A 112 3.04 -15.43 -7.43
N MET A 113 4.09 -14.64 -7.14
CA MET A 113 5.46 -15.10 -7.37
C MET A 113 5.87 -16.20 -6.38
N ARG A 114 5.34 -16.18 -5.17
CA ARG A 114 5.55 -17.19 -4.14
C ARG A 114 4.99 -18.57 -4.56
N ASP A 115 3.84 -18.57 -5.24
CA ASP A 115 3.13 -19.77 -5.66
C ASP A 115 3.54 -20.28 -7.06
N ALA A 116 4.26 -19.47 -7.84
CA ALA A 116 4.63 -19.82 -9.22
C ALA A 116 5.84 -20.75 -9.26
N SER A 117 5.70 -21.90 -9.92
CA SER A 117 6.79 -22.88 -10.09
C SER A 117 7.93 -22.37 -10.98
N ASN A 118 7.69 -21.37 -11.84
CA ASN A 118 8.69 -20.75 -12.71
C ASN A 118 9.18 -19.39 -12.20
N ALA A 119 8.95 -19.04 -10.93
CA ALA A 119 9.34 -17.76 -10.36
C ALA A 119 10.85 -17.48 -10.46
N ASP A 120 11.68 -18.46 -10.10
CA ASP A 120 13.15 -18.31 -10.09
C ASP A 120 13.71 -17.99 -11.49
N GLU A 121 13.17 -18.62 -12.53
CA GLU A 121 13.57 -18.32 -13.91
C GLU A 121 13.23 -16.88 -14.28
N ILE A 122 12.02 -16.43 -13.93
CA ILE A 122 11.55 -15.06 -14.20
C ILE A 122 12.41 -14.05 -13.46
N ILE A 123 12.71 -14.28 -12.19
CA ILE A 123 13.56 -13.40 -11.36
C ILE A 123 14.96 -13.26 -11.97
N ARG A 124 15.58 -14.40 -12.36
CA ARG A 124 16.88 -14.36 -13.03
C ARG A 124 16.83 -13.56 -14.34
N LYS A 125 15.79 -13.75 -15.14
CA LYS A 125 15.62 -13.04 -16.40
C LYS A 125 15.44 -11.53 -16.18
N VAL A 126 14.62 -11.11 -15.23
CA VAL A 126 14.46 -9.70 -14.84
C VAL A 126 15.80 -9.12 -14.40
N ARG A 127 16.54 -9.82 -13.54
CA ARG A 127 17.86 -9.36 -13.08
C ARG A 127 18.84 -9.16 -14.24
N MET A 128 18.93 -10.14 -15.16
CA MET A 128 19.83 -10.04 -16.32
C MET A 128 19.49 -8.87 -17.24
N GLU A 129 18.20 -8.62 -17.47
CA GLU A 129 17.76 -7.61 -18.44
C GLU A 129 17.66 -6.18 -17.86
N THR A 130 17.53 -6.04 -16.53
CA THR A 130 17.25 -4.73 -15.91
C THR A 130 18.18 -4.39 -14.73
N GLY A 131 18.92 -5.36 -14.21
CA GLY A 131 19.68 -5.21 -12.96
C GLY A 131 18.80 -5.07 -11.71
N ILE A 132 17.47 -5.22 -11.79
CA ILE A 132 16.58 -5.19 -10.64
C ILE A 132 16.60 -6.56 -9.96
N LEU A 133 16.90 -6.57 -8.66
CA LEU A 133 16.84 -7.75 -7.80
C LEU A 133 15.46 -7.83 -7.18
N ILE A 134 14.70 -8.88 -7.53
CA ILE A 134 13.38 -9.13 -6.94
C ILE A 134 13.54 -10.14 -5.82
N GLU A 135 13.06 -9.80 -4.63
CA GLU A 135 12.95 -10.65 -3.47
C GLU A 135 11.51 -11.15 -3.33
N VAL A 136 11.32 -12.48 -3.23
CA VAL A 136 10.00 -13.06 -2.93
C VAL A 136 9.84 -13.08 -1.42
N ILE A 137 8.92 -12.25 -0.91
CA ILE A 137 8.71 -12.09 0.53
C ILE A 137 7.62 -12.99 1.06
N SER A 138 7.75 -13.42 2.33
CA SER A 138 6.69 -14.13 3.04
C SER A 138 5.51 -13.22 3.36
N GLY A 139 4.31 -13.80 3.60
CA GLY A 139 3.15 -13.03 4.04
C GLY A 139 3.36 -12.33 5.38
N ASP A 140 4.12 -12.94 6.30
CA ASP A 140 4.46 -12.33 7.59
C ASP A 140 5.39 -11.13 7.42
N PHE A 141 6.33 -11.18 6.49
CA PHE A 141 7.20 -10.03 6.20
C PHE A 141 6.41 -8.92 5.50
N GLU A 142 5.50 -9.27 4.59
CA GLU A 142 4.57 -8.34 3.95
C GLU A 142 3.73 -7.58 5.00
N ALA A 143 3.18 -8.29 6.01
CA ALA A 143 2.45 -7.69 7.12
C ALA A 143 3.33 -6.77 8.00
N ASN A 144 4.63 -7.09 8.19
CA ASN A 144 5.55 -6.22 8.91
C ASN A 144 5.80 -4.90 8.18
N LEU A 145 6.03 -4.95 6.87
CA LEU A 145 6.24 -3.74 6.06
C LEU A 145 5.05 -2.79 6.10
N ILE A 146 3.83 -3.32 6.19
CA ILE A 146 2.62 -2.51 6.35
C ILE A 146 2.60 -1.87 7.75
N TYR A 147 3.06 -2.58 8.78
CA TYR A 147 3.19 -2.06 10.14
C TYR A 147 4.18 -0.89 10.23
N GLU A 148 5.34 -0.98 9.59
CA GLU A 148 6.39 0.05 9.59
C GLU A 148 5.93 1.40 9.02
N ASN A 149 4.74 1.48 8.43
CA ASN A 149 4.16 2.75 8.01
C ASN A 149 3.73 3.68 9.16
N HIS A 150 4.02 3.33 10.43
CA HIS A 150 3.81 4.14 11.63
C HIS A 150 2.38 4.73 11.79
N VAL A 151 1.39 4.11 11.15
CA VAL A 151 -0.01 4.55 11.33
C VAL A 151 -0.46 4.36 12.77
N ALA A 152 0.14 3.38 13.47
CA ALA A 152 -0.13 3.10 14.87
C ALA A 152 0.32 4.21 15.83
N GLU A 153 1.31 5.02 15.48
CA GLU A 153 1.86 6.05 16.37
C GLU A 153 0.89 7.22 16.62
N ASN A 154 -0.03 7.46 15.68
CA ASN A 154 -1.05 8.50 15.78
C ASN A 154 -2.40 7.97 16.28
N MET A 155 -2.44 6.71 16.76
CA MET A 155 -3.68 6.07 17.20
C MET A 155 -3.94 6.31 18.68
N ASP A 156 -5.22 6.48 19.00
CA ASP A 156 -5.66 6.51 20.38
C ASP A 156 -5.37 5.15 21.04
N LYS A 157 -4.63 5.18 22.17
CA LYS A 157 -4.25 3.98 22.90
C LYS A 157 -5.43 3.27 23.57
N ASP A 158 -6.55 3.97 23.70
CA ASP A 158 -7.77 3.41 24.31
C ASP A 158 -8.55 2.50 23.35
N HIS A 159 -8.17 2.47 22.05
CA HIS A 159 -8.77 1.62 21.04
C HIS A 159 -7.86 0.45 20.66
N SER A 160 -8.49 -0.61 20.19
CA SER A 160 -7.80 -1.70 19.49
C SER A 160 -7.98 -1.54 17.97
N TYR A 161 -6.94 -1.83 17.19
CA TYR A 161 -6.95 -1.61 15.75
C TYR A 161 -6.68 -2.91 15.01
N LEU A 162 -7.52 -3.20 14.02
CA LEU A 162 -7.33 -4.32 13.10
C LEU A 162 -6.97 -3.79 11.71
N TYR A 163 -5.71 -3.96 11.32
CA TYR A 163 -5.23 -3.70 9.98
C TYR A 163 -5.65 -4.82 9.04
N ILE A 164 -6.14 -4.43 7.87
CA ILE A 164 -6.66 -5.32 6.84
C ILE A 164 -6.06 -4.87 5.51
N ASP A 165 -5.14 -5.65 4.95
CA ASP A 165 -4.66 -5.46 3.58
C ASP A 165 -5.17 -6.57 2.68
N VAL A 166 -6.03 -6.23 1.74
CA VAL A 166 -6.61 -7.20 0.81
C VAL A 166 -5.88 -7.13 -0.52
N GLY A 167 -4.98 -8.09 -0.72
CA GLY A 167 -4.25 -8.29 -1.94
C GLY A 167 -5.00 -9.12 -2.99
N GLY A 168 -4.30 -9.45 -4.08
CA GLY A 168 -4.84 -10.34 -5.13
C GLY A 168 -4.85 -11.81 -4.72
N GLY A 169 -3.84 -12.25 -3.99
CA GLY A 169 -3.65 -13.65 -3.61
C GLY A 169 -3.78 -13.92 -2.12
N SER A 170 -3.66 -12.92 -1.28
CA SER A 170 -3.73 -13.06 0.18
C SER A 170 -4.39 -11.85 0.83
N THR A 171 -4.72 -12.00 2.10
CA THR A 171 -5.16 -10.93 3.00
C THR A 171 -4.30 -10.97 4.25
N GLU A 172 -3.61 -9.88 4.50
CA GLU A 172 -2.75 -9.68 5.67
C GLU A 172 -3.57 -9.01 6.77
N LEU A 173 -3.54 -9.58 7.97
CA LEU A 173 -4.17 -9.04 9.18
C LEU A 173 -3.11 -8.77 10.25
N SER A 174 -3.18 -7.60 10.86
CA SER A 174 -2.36 -7.23 12.01
C SER A 174 -3.24 -6.58 13.07
N PHE A 175 -3.17 -7.06 14.31
CA PHE A 175 -3.99 -6.56 15.41
C PHE A 175 -3.14 -5.87 16.47
N PHE A 176 -3.58 -4.68 16.85
CA PHE A 176 -2.94 -3.82 17.83
C PHE A 176 -3.87 -3.59 19.02
N SER A 177 -3.30 -3.73 20.20
CA SER A 177 -3.96 -3.35 21.45
C SER A 177 -3.00 -2.51 22.28
N ASN A 178 -3.48 -1.41 22.85
CA ASN A 178 -2.66 -0.46 23.61
C ASN A 178 -1.41 0.05 22.85
N GLY A 179 -1.51 0.17 21.53
CA GLY A 179 -0.40 0.59 20.66
C GLY A 179 0.65 -0.50 20.39
N ILE A 180 0.44 -1.73 20.85
CA ILE A 180 1.38 -2.85 20.68
C ILE A 180 0.80 -3.84 19.66
N LEU A 181 1.62 -4.29 18.71
CA LEU A 181 1.28 -5.39 17.81
C LEU A 181 1.19 -6.69 18.60
N THR A 182 -0.01 -7.25 18.71
CA THR A 182 -0.28 -8.49 19.47
C THR A 182 -0.51 -9.70 18.59
N PHE A 183 -0.87 -9.47 17.31
CA PHE A 183 -1.12 -10.53 16.35
C PHE A 183 -0.85 -10.05 14.92
N LYS A 184 -0.32 -10.95 14.08
CA LYS A 184 -0.23 -10.79 12.64
C LYS A 184 -0.33 -12.15 11.95
N LYS A 185 -0.99 -12.19 10.79
CA LYS A 185 -1.09 -13.40 9.96
C LYS A 185 -1.51 -13.05 8.53
N SER A 186 -0.95 -13.77 7.55
CA SER A 186 -1.42 -13.78 6.17
C SER A 186 -2.33 -14.98 5.94
N PHE A 187 -3.46 -14.75 5.26
CA PHE A 187 -4.44 -15.76 4.87
C PHE A 187 -4.48 -15.89 3.35
N ASN A 188 -4.59 -17.09 2.82
CA ASN A 188 -4.68 -17.35 1.38
C ASN A 188 -6.05 -16.97 0.77
N ILE A 189 -6.63 -15.87 1.25
CA ILE A 189 -7.86 -15.27 0.77
C ILE A 189 -7.50 -13.95 0.10
N GLY A 190 -7.56 -13.91 -1.22
CA GLY A 190 -7.26 -12.72 -2.01
C GLY A 190 -8.26 -12.55 -3.15
N THR A 191 -8.33 -11.35 -3.70
CA THR A 191 -9.39 -10.99 -4.67
C THR A 191 -9.32 -11.79 -5.97
N ILE A 192 -8.12 -12.18 -6.44
CA ILE A 192 -7.97 -13.01 -7.65
C ILE A 192 -8.19 -14.48 -7.30
N ARG A 193 -7.80 -14.95 -6.10
CA ARG A 193 -8.16 -16.32 -5.68
C ARG A 193 -9.67 -16.49 -5.61
N LEU A 194 -10.40 -15.49 -5.09
CA LEU A 194 -11.86 -15.50 -5.05
C LEU A 194 -12.46 -15.46 -6.46
N LEU A 195 -11.94 -14.62 -7.35
CA LEU A 195 -12.36 -14.56 -8.75
C LEU A 195 -12.16 -15.90 -9.48
N LYS A 196 -11.13 -16.68 -9.07
CA LYS A 196 -10.79 -18.00 -9.63
C LYS A 196 -11.41 -19.16 -8.86
N ASN A 197 -12.27 -18.89 -7.87
CA ASN A 197 -12.86 -19.92 -6.99
C ASN A 197 -11.81 -20.84 -6.33
N SER A 198 -10.63 -20.27 -6.01
CA SER A 198 -9.49 -21.01 -5.43
C SER A 198 -9.37 -20.81 -3.91
N VAL A 199 -10.42 -20.36 -3.24
CA VAL A 199 -10.51 -20.22 -1.78
C VAL A 199 -11.47 -21.28 -1.26
N MET A 200 -11.03 -22.06 -0.29
CA MET A 200 -11.86 -23.11 0.33
C MET A 200 -12.66 -22.54 1.52
N ASP A 201 -13.74 -23.22 1.89
CA ASP A 201 -14.53 -22.85 3.08
C ASP A 201 -13.67 -22.92 4.35
N SER A 202 -12.74 -23.88 4.42
CA SER A 202 -11.78 -23.99 5.53
C SER A 202 -10.89 -22.76 5.70
N ASP A 203 -10.50 -22.08 4.59
CA ASP A 203 -9.72 -20.85 4.67
C ASP A 203 -10.52 -19.71 5.33
N TRP A 204 -11.82 -19.63 5.00
CA TRP A 204 -12.74 -18.67 5.59
C TRP A 204 -13.00 -18.96 7.08
N ASP A 205 -13.18 -20.24 7.43
CA ASP A 205 -13.40 -20.64 8.83
C ASP A 205 -12.16 -20.37 9.67
N GLU A 206 -10.96 -20.68 9.17
CA GLU A 206 -9.70 -20.36 9.85
C GLU A 206 -9.56 -18.85 10.10
N MET A 207 -9.80 -18.02 9.08
CA MET A 207 -9.73 -16.55 9.21
C MET A 207 -10.75 -16.06 10.25
N LYS A 208 -11.98 -16.52 10.19
CA LYS A 208 -13.07 -16.13 11.09
C LYS A 208 -12.78 -16.50 12.56
N GLU A 209 -12.34 -17.74 12.80
CA GLU A 209 -12.00 -18.21 14.14
C GLU A 209 -10.81 -17.44 14.71
N THR A 210 -9.79 -17.21 13.87
CA THR A 210 -8.62 -16.42 14.27
C THR A 210 -9.01 -14.99 14.65
N ILE A 211 -9.80 -14.29 13.82
CA ILE A 211 -10.23 -12.91 14.09
C ILE A 211 -11.02 -12.87 15.40
N ARG A 212 -11.98 -13.76 15.58
CA ARG A 212 -12.79 -13.82 16.79
C ARG A 212 -11.95 -14.08 18.06
N ALA A 213 -10.96 -14.97 17.97
CA ALA A 213 -10.07 -15.27 19.08
C ALA A 213 -9.22 -14.06 19.47
N VAL A 214 -8.63 -13.38 18.46
CA VAL A 214 -7.72 -12.25 18.65
C VAL A 214 -8.46 -11.02 19.17
N THR A 215 -9.70 -10.78 18.70
CA THR A 215 -10.48 -9.60 19.11
C THR A 215 -11.34 -9.82 20.36
N LYS A 216 -11.35 -11.05 20.89
CA LYS A 216 -12.15 -11.40 22.08
C LYS A 216 -11.72 -10.59 23.30
N GLY A 217 -12.69 -9.94 23.94
CA GLY A 217 -12.46 -9.14 25.15
C GLY A 217 -11.97 -7.72 24.88
N HIS A 218 -11.67 -7.37 23.63
CA HIS A 218 -11.33 -6.02 23.24
C HIS A 218 -12.61 -5.22 22.94
N LYS A 219 -12.72 -4.06 23.59
CA LYS A 219 -13.80 -3.10 23.30
C LYS A 219 -13.36 -2.16 22.20
N GLN A 220 -14.29 -1.75 21.32
CA GLN A 220 -14.06 -0.75 20.28
C GLN A 220 -12.90 -1.11 19.32
N VAL A 221 -13.05 -2.21 18.60
CA VAL A 221 -12.13 -2.54 17.50
C VAL A 221 -12.41 -1.62 16.33
N VAL A 222 -11.38 -0.91 15.88
CA VAL A 222 -11.41 -0.03 14.71
C VAL A 222 -10.65 -0.70 13.57
N ALA A 223 -11.25 -0.77 12.39
CA ALA A 223 -10.58 -1.32 11.23
C ALA A 223 -9.74 -0.25 10.50
N ILE A 224 -8.59 -0.67 9.95
CA ILE A 224 -7.76 0.14 9.07
C ILE A 224 -7.53 -0.66 7.80
N GLY A 225 -8.04 -0.14 6.68
CA GLY A 225 -7.97 -0.81 5.39
C GLY A 225 -6.85 -0.25 4.53
N SER A 226 -6.01 -1.13 4.00
CA SER A 226 -5.04 -0.80 2.96
C SER A 226 -5.30 -1.57 1.67
N GLY A 227 -4.69 -1.13 0.59
CA GLY A 227 -4.86 -1.77 -0.71
C GLY A 227 -5.67 -0.97 -1.73
N GLY A 228 -5.48 -1.33 -2.99
CA GLY A 228 -6.00 -0.52 -4.09
C GLY A 228 -7.53 -0.51 -4.22
N ASN A 229 -8.22 -1.55 -3.76
CA ASN A 229 -9.67 -1.66 -3.86
C ASN A 229 -10.36 -0.80 -2.81
N ILE A 230 -9.94 -0.86 -1.54
CA ILE A 230 -10.54 -0.02 -0.50
C ILE A 230 -10.26 1.47 -0.74
N ASN A 231 -9.06 1.82 -1.25
CA ASN A 231 -8.75 3.19 -1.67
C ASN A 231 -9.71 3.69 -2.76
N LYS A 232 -10.12 2.82 -3.70
CA LYS A 232 -11.11 3.19 -4.72
C LYS A 232 -12.52 3.35 -4.13
N VAL A 233 -12.93 2.47 -3.23
CA VAL A 233 -14.20 2.60 -2.49
C VAL A 233 -14.23 3.90 -1.70
N PHE A 234 -13.14 4.23 -1.00
CA PHE A 234 -13.00 5.51 -0.31
C PHE A 234 -13.16 6.70 -1.27
N SER A 235 -12.50 6.65 -2.42
CA SER A 235 -12.63 7.69 -3.45
C SER A 235 -14.06 7.83 -3.98
N LEU A 236 -14.78 6.73 -4.14
CA LEU A 236 -16.20 6.74 -4.58
C LEU A 236 -17.13 7.33 -3.51
N SER A 237 -16.83 7.13 -2.23
CA SER A 237 -17.63 7.64 -1.12
C SER A 237 -17.61 9.17 -1.00
N LYS A 238 -16.67 9.85 -1.66
CA LYS A 238 -16.44 11.31 -1.59
C LYS A 238 -16.24 11.83 -0.16
N LYS A 239 -15.93 10.95 0.81
CA LYS A 239 -15.57 11.37 2.16
C LYS A 239 -14.24 12.09 2.18
N LYS A 240 -14.08 13.03 3.11
CA LYS A 240 -12.82 13.76 3.32
C LYS A 240 -11.76 12.82 3.89
N ASP A 241 -10.51 13.04 3.52
CA ASP A 241 -9.37 12.29 4.07
C ASP A 241 -9.39 12.33 5.61
N GLY A 242 -8.99 11.22 6.23
CA GLY A 242 -9.02 11.05 7.68
C GLY A 242 -10.40 10.72 8.27
N LYS A 243 -11.47 10.67 7.48
CA LYS A 243 -12.80 10.23 7.95
C LYS A 243 -13.02 8.75 7.65
N PRO A 244 -13.54 7.96 8.59
CA PRO A 244 -13.78 6.54 8.36
C PRO A 244 -14.99 6.28 7.47
N LEU A 245 -15.03 5.08 6.89
CA LEU A 245 -16.19 4.53 6.20
C LEU A 245 -16.95 3.60 7.16
N PRO A 246 -18.25 3.79 7.40
CA PRO A 246 -19.05 2.83 8.15
C PRO A 246 -19.22 1.53 7.37
N ILE A 247 -19.31 0.40 8.06
CA ILE A 247 -19.47 -0.93 7.46
C ILE A 247 -20.71 -1.00 6.55
N ASP A 248 -21.77 -0.29 6.91
CA ASP A 248 -23.00 -0.27 6.11
C ASP A 248 -22.77 0.35 4.74
N LEU A 249 -21.95 1.39 4.62
CA LEU A 249 -21.57 1.95 3.34
C LEU A 249 -20.81 0.93 2.46
N LEU A 250 -19.94 0.09 3.06
CA LEU A 250 -19.28 -0.99 2.34
C LEU A 250 -20.30 -2.04 1.86
N ARG A 251 -21.29 -2.37 2.69
CA ARG A 251 -22.38 -3.29 2.33
C ARG A 251 -23.21 -2.75 1.18
N ASP A 252 -23.53 -1.46 1.19
CA ASP A 252 -24.27 -0.80 0.11
C ASP A 252 -23.49 -0.86 -1.21
N TYR A 253 -22.19 -0.52 -1.19
CA TYR A 253 -21.34 -0.66 -2.37
C TYR A 253 -21.21 -2.11 -2.83
N TYR A 254 -21.09 -3.06 -1.91
CA TYR A 254 -21.05 -4.48 -2.25
C TYR A 254 -22.34 -4.90 -2.98
N LYS A 255 -23.50 -4.56 -2.43
CA LYS A 255 -24.80 -4.86 -3.03
C LYS A 255 -24.96 -4.21 -4.40
N GLU A 256 -24.65 -2.92 -4.51
CA GLU A 256 -24.76 -2.16 -5.75
C GLU A 256 -23.82 -2.69 -6.84
N LEU A 257 -22.52 -2.86 -6.52
CA LEU A 257 -21.54 -3.37 -7.48
C LEU A 257 -21.77 -4.84 -7.86
N SER A 258 -22.33 -5.66 -6.96
CA SER A 258 -22.65 -7.07 -7.26
C SER A 258 -23.88 -7.21 -8.18
N SER A 259 -24.80 -6.25 -8.15
CA SER A 259 -26.04 -6.30 -8.95
C SER A 259 -25.86 -5.87 -10.41
N VAL A 260 -24.69 -5.31 -10.76
CA VAL A 260 -24.42 -4.79 -12.11
C VAL A 260 -23.32 -5.60 -12.82
N SER A 261 -23.35 -5.61 -14.14
CA SER A 261 -22.36 -6.29 -14.98
C SER A 261 -20.95 -5.65 -14.85
N LEU A 262 -19.93 -6.40 -15.28
CA LEU A 262 -18.55 -5.90 -15.33
C LEU A 262 -18.44 -4.60 -16.13
N GLN A 263 -19.10 -4.56 -17.31
CA GLN A 263 -19.09 -3.39 -18.17
C GLN A 263 -19.76 -2.17 -17.52
N GLU A 264 -20.85 -2.38 -16.80
CA GLU A 264 -21.52 -1.32 -16.06
C GLU A 264 -20.63 -0.80 -14.90
N ARG A 265 -19.92 -1.69 -14.19
CA ARG A 265 -18.93 -1.27 -13.17
C ARG A 265 -17.86 -0.36 -13.79
N ILE A 266 -17.32 -0.71 -14.97
CA ILE A 266 -16.35 0.09 -15.69
C ILE A 266 -16.92 1.46 -16.04
N ASN A 267 -18.09 1.50 -16.66
CA ASN A 267 -18.66 2.73 -17.20
C ASN A 267 -19.22 3.66 -16.10
N LYS A 268 -20.03 3.12 -15.19
CA LYS A 268 -20.74 3.90 -14.16
C LYS A 268 -19.79 4.44 -13.06
N TYR A 269 -18.78 3.64 -12.66
CA TYR A 269 -17.89 3.99 -11.55
C TYR A 269 -16.49 4.38 -12.00
N ALA A 270 -16.29 4.52 -13.31
CA ALA A 270 -14.98 4.80 -13.91
C ALA A 270 -13.88 3.88 -13.32
N LEU A 271 -14.19 2.57 -13.30
CA LEU A 271 -13.24 1.55 -12.86
C LEU A 271 -12.43 1.06 -14.07
N ARG A 272 -11.15 0.81 -13.85
CA ARG A 272 -10.37 0.05 -14.83
C ARG A 272 -10.81 -1.41 -14.78
N GLU A 273 -10.73 -2.12 -15.88
CA GLU A 273 -11.16 -3.52 -16.00
C GLU A 273 -10.53 -4.40 -14.91
N ASP A 274 -9.21 -4.28 -14.72
CA ASP A 274 -8.44 -5.04 -13.72
C ASP A 274 -8.80 -4.72 -12.26
N ARG A 275 -9.71 -3.81 -12.04
CA ARG A 275 -10.30 -3.48 -10.73
C ARG A 275 -11.78 -3.78 -10.68
N ALA A 276 -12.51 -3.57 -11.76
CA ALA A 276 -13.95 -3.78 -11.81
C ALA A 276 -14.32 -5.25 -11.55
N ASP A 277 -13.46 -6.20 -11.93
CA ASP A 277 -13.68 -7.64 -11.73
C ASP A 277 -13.36 -8.11 -10.31
N VAL A 278 -12.50 -7.40 -9.57
CA VAL A 278 -12.06 -7.82 -8.23
C VAL A 278 -12.59 -6.98 -7.08
N ILE A 279 -13.17 -5.81 -7.33
CA ILE A 279 -13.60 -4.88 -6.27
C ILE A 279 -14.69 -5.47 -5.38
N VAL A 280 -15.61 -6.27 -5.95
CA VAL A 280 -16.67 -6.95 -5.20
C VAL A 280 -16.09 -7.98 -4.26
N HIS A 281 -15.09 -8.75 -4.71
CA HIS A 281 -14.38 -9.73 -3.88
C HIS A 281 -13.62 -9.04 -2.74
N ALA A 282 -13.00 -7.89 -3.00
CA ALA A 282 -12.36 -7.11 -1.94
C ALA A 282 -13.35 -6.64 -0.88
N LEU A 283 -14.49 -6.07 -1.30
CA LEU A 283 -15.55 -5.66 -0.38
C LEU A 283 -16.05 -6.82 0.47
N LEU A 284 -16.23 -8.02 -0.12
CA LEU A 284 -16.62 -9.23 0.60
C LEU A 284 -15.65 -9.55 1.73
N VAL A 285 -14.34 -9.47 1.48
CA VAL A 285 -13.31 -9.73 2.51
C VAL A 285 -13.39 -8.66 3.61
N TYR A 286 -13.37 -7.36 3.28
CA TYR A 286 -13.46 -6.29 4.27
C TYR A 286 -14.70 -6.40 5.15
N ILE A 287 -15.87 -6.62 4.56
CA ILE A 287 -17.14 -6.75 5.29
C ILE A 287 -17.11 -7.94 6.25
N ASN A 288 -16.59 -9.10 5.81
CA ASN A 288 -16.50 -10.29 6.66
C ASN A 288 -15.54 -10.07 7.81
N VAL A 289 -14.34 -9.54 7.57
CA VAL A 289 -13.34 -9.25 8.60
C VAL A 289 -13.88 -8.25 9.62
N MET A 290 -14.49 -7.15 9.18
CA MET A 290 -15.11 -6.17 10.06
C MET A 290 -16.25 -6.77 10.89
N ARG A 291 -17.13 -7.57 10.27
CA ARG A 291 -18.22 -8.25 10.99
C ARG A 291 -17.70 -9.22 12.05
N TRP A 292 -16.65 -9.98 11.77
CA TRP A 292 -16.10 -10.96 12.71
C TRP A 292 -15.33 -10.32 13.86
N SER A 293 -14.70 -9.16 13.60
CA SER A 293 -13.99 -8.38 14.62
C SER A 293 -14.87 -7.44 15.44
N GLY A 294 -16.13 -7.22 15.02
CA GLY A 294 -17.01 -6.22 15.62
C GLY A 294 -16.66 -4.77 15.25
N ALA A 295 -15.82 -4.56 14.24
CA ALA A 295 -15.49 -3.22 13.77
C ALA A 295 -16.65 -2.60 12.95
N GLU A 296 -17.15 -1.45 13.38
CA GLU A 296 -18.23 -0.74 12.71
C GLU A 296 -17.74 0.28 11.66
N GLU A 297 -16.49 0.71 11.80
CA GLU A 297 -15.87 1.71 10.94
C GLU A 297 -14.48 1.26 10.46
N ILE A 298 -14.11 1.72 9.25
CA ILE A 298 -12.79 1.46 8.66
C ILE A 298 -12.15 2.77 8.19
N TYR A 299 -10.95 3.05 8.67
CA TYR A 299 -10.09 4.12 8.17
C TYR A 299 -9.30 3.66 6.95
N VAL A 300 -9.08 4.56 6.00
CA VAL A 300 -8.36 4.26 4.75
C VAL A 300 -7.25 5.30 4.55
N PRO A 301 -6.05 5.06 5.11
CA PRO A 301 -4.96 6.05 5.14
C PRO A 301 -4.22 6.21 3.79
N LYS A 302 -4.60 5.48 2.74
CA LYS A 302 -3.98 5.51 1.39
C LYS A 302 -2.48 5.17 1.40
N ILE A 303 -2.06 4.30 2.30
CA ILE A 303 -0.73 3.71 2.37
C ILE A 303 -0.80 2.25 1.91
N GLY A 304 0.35 1.67 1.58
CA GLY A 304 0.44 0.27 1.15
C GLY A 304 1.85 -0.28 1.28
N LEU A 305 2.06 -1.48 0.75
CA LEU A 305 3.32 -2.22 0.82
C LEU A 305 4.51 -1.40 0.28
N ALA A 306 4.34 -0.69 -0.83
CA ALA A 306 5.41 0.13 -1.40
C ALA A 306 5.88 1.25 -0.45
N ASP A 307 4.99 1.79 0.39
CA ASP A 307 5.33 2.78 1.41
C ASP A 307 6.21 2.17 2.50
N GLY A 308 5.85 0.96 2.98
CA GLY A 308 6.66 0.22 3.94
C GLY A 308 8.04 -0.15 3.38
N LEU A 309 8.10 -0.56 2.10
CA LEU A 309 9.37 -0.82 1.43
C LEU A 309 10.29 0.40 1.35
N ILE A 310 9.75 1.61 1.13
CA ILE A 310 10.55 2.84 1.14
C ILE A 310 11.13 3.11 2.53
N ARG A 311 10.33 2.91 3.60
CA ARG A 311 10.82 3.09 4.97
C ARG A 311 11.89 2.07 5.32
N HIS A 312 11.64 0.82 5.02
CA HIS A 312 12.60 -0.26 5.21
C HIS A 312 13.92 -0.01 4.46
N LEU A 313 13.84 0.41 3.19
CA LEU A 313 15.01 0.77 2.40
C LEU A 313 15.75 1.98 2.96
N TRP A 314 15.04 2.95 3.53
CA TRP A 314 15.66 4.09 4.19
C TRP A 314 16.53 3.65 5.39
N GLU A 315 16.02 2.77 6.24
CA GLU A 315 16.79 2.26 7.38
C GLU A 315 18.04 1.46 6.92
N GLU A 316 17.92 0.69 5.81
CA GLU A 316 19.07 -0.01 5.22
C GLU A 316 20.13 0.96 4.65
N VAL A 317 19.73 2.12 4.14
CA VAL A 317 20.65 3.10 3.50
C VAL A 317 21.25 4.06 4.51
N LYS A 318 20.56 4.31 5.62
CA LYS A 318 21.01 5.21 6.70
C LYS A 318 22.04 4.55 7.62
N GLY A 319 21.96 3.20 7.82
CA GLY A 319 22.89 2.42 8.67
C GLY A 319 24.16 2.06 7.98
#